data_64282db4e59744a6057941030e628d1f
#
_entry.id   64282db4e59744a6057941030e628d1f
#
_cell.length_a   1.000
_cell.length_b   1.000
_cell.length_c   1.000
_cell.angle_alpha   90.00
_cell.angle_beta   90.00
_cell.angle_gamma   90.00
#
_symmetry.space_group_name_H-M   'P 1'
#
loop_
_entity.id
_entity.type
_entity.pdbx_description
1 polymer ?
#
loop_
_entity_poly.entity_id
_entity_poly.type
_entity_poly.pdbx_seq_one_letter_code
_entity_poly.pdbx_strand_id
1 'polypeptide(L)'
;MRVARSAAGTDTGRKRRRNEDSFICEPPLFAVADGMGGAQAGEVASSLAAAALREGEATASSGEEGVVEMIRGANRRVHHRAQTDASASGMGTTMTVAIVSSADTVTIGHVGDSRAYRLRNGELEQLTDDHSLVAELVRRGELSPAEAEVHPQRSVITRALGTDADVDVDAFSVEAVAGDVFLLCSDGLTTMLDAETIARVLGRNLGDLDAAARALIAAANERGGEDNITTVLFDVADVDDIEQTLEIPALAVAGFDEEDTLHPEDGVRLPPELLAAFVAPGSETAVLSPRPMARMALSALLIALLAGLIVVLVARGLAR
;
A
#
# COMPACT_ATOMS: atom_id res chain seq x y z
N MET A 1 22.19 -0.46 1.79
CA MET A 1 21.09 0.50 1.55
C MET A 1 19.92 0.27 2.49
N ARG A 2 19.14 1.29 2.79
CA ARG A 2 17.83 1.18 3.42
C ARG A 2 16.88 2.24 2.87
N VAL A 3 15.60 2.04 3.06
CA VAL A 3 14.59 3.07 2.76
C VAL A 3 14.82 4.28 3.65
N ALA A 4 15.01 5.45 3.06
CA ALA A 4 15.17 6.70 3.79
C ALA A 4 13.83 7.39 4.00
N ARG A 5 13.00 7.45 2.96
CA ARG A 5 11.67 8.07 2.99
C ARG A 5 10.72 7.24 2.12
N SER A 6 9.44 7.31 2.45
CA SER A 6 8.39 6.75 1.62
C SER A 6 7.13 7.59 1.71
N ALA A 7 6.32 7.58 0.67
CA ALA A 7 5.03 8.26 0.60
C ALA A 7 4.08 7.49 -0.32
N ALA A 8 2.80 7.62 -0.07
CA ALA A 8 1.79 7.06 -0.93
C ALA A 8 0.59 8.00 -1.08
N GLY A 9 -0.10 7.88 -2.18
CA GLY A 9 -1.35 8.58 -2.42
C GLY A 9 -2.27 7.75 -3.29
N THR A 10 -3.56 7.89 -3.07
CA THR A 10 -4.60 7.29 -3.90
C THR A 10 -5.76 8.24 -4.07
N ASP A 11 -6.39 8.25 -5.24
CA ASP A 11 -7.54 9.09 -5.58
C ASP A 11 -8.49 8.31 -6.51
N THR A 12 -9.78 8.52 -6.35
CA THR A 12 -10.81 7.85 -7.16
C THR A 12 -10.79 8.27 -8.64
N GLY A 13 -10.09 9.36 -8.95
CA GLY A 13 -10.16 9.98 -10.27
C GLY A 13 -11.44 10.80 -10.45
N ARG A 14 -11.74 11.15 -11.71
CA ARG A 14 -12.87 12.02 -12.07
C ARG A 14 -14.05 11.26 -12.68
N LYS A 15 -13.82 10.02 -13.13
CA LYS A 15 -14.83 9.22 -13.86
C LYS A 15 -15.37 8.06 -13.02
N ARG A 16 -14.57 7.50 -12.12
CA ARG A 16 -14.97 6.38 -11.27
C ARG A 16 -15.80 6.87 -10.08
N ARG A 17 -16.64 6.02 -9.54
CA ARG A 17 -17.45 6.31 -8.33
C ARG A 17 -16.83 5.76 -7.06
N ARG A 18 -15.95 4.77 -7.20
CA ARG A 18 -15.27 4.05 -6.12
C ARG A 18 -13.80 3.93 -6.45
N ASN A 19 -13.01 3.78 -5.43
CA ASN A 19 -11.63 3.44 -5.57
C ASN A 19 -11.49 1.93 -5.33
N GLU A 20 -11.06 1.21 -6.35
CA GLU A 20 -10.83 -0.22 -6.32
C GLU A 20 -9.33 -0.56 -6.18
N ASP A 21 -8.46 0.44 -6.12
CA ASP A 21 -7.04 0.28 -5.85
C ASP A 21 -6.79 0.02 -4.36
N SER A 22 -5.75 -0.75 -4.10
CA SER A 22 -5.16 -0.93 -2.76
C SER A 22 -3.65 -0.80 -2.84
N PHE A 23 -3.01 -0.37 -1.75
CA PHE A 23 -1.55 -0.23 -1.72
C PHE A 23 -0.96 -0.62 -0.36
N ILE A 24 0.34 -0.88 -0.36
CA ILE A 24 1.18 -1.02 0.83
C ILE A 24 2.33 -0.03 0.71
N CYS A 25 2.58 0.74 1.78
CA CYS A 25 3.71 1.65 1.91
C CYS A 25 4.31 1.48 3.31
N GLU A 26 4.88 0.32 3.57
CA GLU A 26 5.37 -0.15 4.88
C GLU A 26 6.78 -0.73 4.69
N PRO A 27 7.85 0.06 4.87
CA PRO A 27 9.20 -0.46 4.67
C PRO A 27 9.47 -1.76 5.47
N PRO A 28 10.07 -2.77 4.85
CA PRO A 28 10.69 -2.80 3.53
C PRO A 28 9.74 -3.15 2.36
N LEU A 29 8.45 -3.36 2.61
CA LEU A 29 7.45 -3.82 1.65
C LEU A 29 6.64 -2.65 1.06
N PHE A 30 6.56 -2.61 -0.27
CA PHE A 30 5.75 -1.67 -1.04
C PHE A 30 4.94 -2.42 -2.09
N ALA A 31 3.69 -2.04 -2.30
CA ALA A 31 2.86 -2.68 -3.33
C ALA A 31 1.75 -1.76 -3.83
N VAL A 32 1.33 -2.00 -5.07
CA VAL A 32 0.10 -1.47 -5.66
C VAL A 32 -0.69 -2.64 -6.24
N ALA A 33 -2.00 -2.62 -6.01
CA ALA A 33 -2.96 -3.59 -6.53
C ALA A 33 -4.15 -2.83 -7.08
N ASP A 34 -4.40 -2.94 -8.39
CA ASP A 34 -5.52 -2.36 -9.09
C ASP A 34 -6.63 -3.41 -9.23
N GLY A 35 -7.74 -3.15 -8.60
CA GLY A 35 -8.84 -4.09 -8.50
C GLY A 35 -9.77 -4.01 -9.69
N MET A 36 -10.07 -5.17 -10.30
CA MET A 36 -11.02 -5.29 -11.40
C MET A 36 -12.17 -6.24 -11.08
N GLY A 37 -13.36 -5.93 -11.59
CA GLY A 37 -14.53 -6.76 -11.40
C GLY A 37 -15.82 -5.96 -11.40
N GLY A 38 -16.98 -6.65 -11.34
CA GLY A 38 -18.30 -6.00 -11.28
C GLY A 38 -18.61 -5.44 -9.90
N ALA A 39 -19.35 -4.33 -9.83
CA ALA A 39 -19.98 -3.70 -8.68
C ALA A 39 -19.07 -3.34 -7.47
N GLN A 40 -18.49 -4.26 -6.76
CA GLN A 40 -17.61 -4.07 -5.59
C GLN A 40 -16.49 -5.12 -5.57
N ALA A 41 -16.42 -5.95 -6.57
CA ALA A 41 -15.55 -7.11 -6.58
C ALA A 41 -14.07 -6.73 -6.71
N GLY A 42 -13.75 -5.65 -7.46
CA GLY A 42 -12.39 -5.12 -7.60
C GLY A 42 -11.80 -4.63 -6.28
N GLU A 43 -12.53 -3.80 -5.51
CA GLU A 43 -12.12 -3.32 -4.19
C GLU A 43 -11.82 -4.48 -3.23
N VAL A 44 -12.66 -5.52 -3.25
CA VAL A 44 -12.44 -6.72 -2.42
C VAL A 44 -11.20 -7.48 -2.87
N ALA A 45 -10.98 -7.62 -4.19
CA ALA A 45 -9.84 -8.35 -4.73
C ALA A 45 -8.52 -7.67 -4.36
N SER A 46 -8.38 -6.37 -4.63
CA SER A 46 -7.16 -5.61 -4.34
C SER A 46 -6.85 -5.55 -2.83
N SER A 47 -7.88 -5.31 -2.01
CA SER A 47 -7.75 -5.28 -0.56
C SER A 47 -7.32 -6.63 0.02
N LEU A 48 -7.93 -7.73 -0.46
CA LEU A 48 -7.60 -9.09 -0.04
C LEU A 48 -6.17 -9.48 -0.45
N ALA A 49 -5.75 -9.10 -1.65
CA ALA A 49 -4.40 -9.35 -2.14
C ALA A 49 -3.35 -8.57 -1.33
N ALA A 50 -3.58 -7.28 -1.04
CA ALA A 50 -2.70 -6.49 -0.20
C ALA A 50 -2.59 -7.05 1.24
N ALA A 51 -3.72 -7.48 1.83
CA ALA A 51 -3.71 -8.12 3.15
C ALA A 51 -2.92 -9.43 3.15
N ALA A 52 -3.05 -10.24 2.09
CA ALA A 52 -2.30 -11.49 1.96
C ALA A 52 -0.79 -11.28 1.85
N LEU A 53 -0.34 -10.22 1.17
CA LEU A 53 1.07 -9.84 1.10
C LEU A 53 1.65 -9.48 2.46
N ARG A 54 0.98 -8.64 3.24
CA ARG A 54 1.42 -8.27 4.60
C ARG A 54 1.60 -9.49 5.51
N GLU A 55 0.67 -10.43 5.44
CA GLU A 55 0.76 -11.67 6.22
C GLU A 55 1.88 -12.60 5.69
N GLY A 56 2.11 -12.62 4.38
CA GLY A 56 3.13 -13.44 3.73
C GLY A 56 4.56 -12.96 3.99
N GLU A 57 4.79 -11.65 4.16
CA GLU A 57 6.10 -11.06 4.38
C GLU A 57 6.85 -11.70 5.57
N ALA A 58 6.14 -11.93 6.67
CA ALA A 58 6.72 -12.50 7.89
C ALA A 58 7.24 -13.93 7.72
N THR A 59 6.86 -14.63 6.67
CA THR A 59 7.16 -16.06 6.45
C THR A 59 7.87 -16.35 5.12
N ALA A 60 7.95 -15.36 4.24
CA ALA A 60 8.57 -15.53 2.93
C ALA A 60 10.09 -15.74 3.02
N SER A 61 10.63 -16.55 2.12
CA SER A 61 12.06 -16.57 1.84
C SER A 61 12.50 -15.23 1.25
N SER A 62 13.78 -14.89 1.37
CA SER A 62 14.30 -13.65 0.78
C SER A 62 14.46 -13.76 -0.73
N GLY A 63 14.41 -12.63 -1.44
CA GLY A 63 14.67 -12.54 -2.87
C GLY A 63 13.46 -12.89 -3.75
N GLU A 64 13.74 -13.22 -5.00
CA GLU A 64 12.72 -13.42 -6.04
C GLU A 64 11.74 -14.55 -5.72
N GLU A 65 12.25 -15.69 -5.25
CA GLU A 65 11.41 -16.82 -4.87
C GLU A 65 10.42 -16.46 -3.76
N GLY A 66 10.85 -15.66 -2.78
CA GLY A 66 9.99 -15.19 -1.70
C GLY A 66 8.86 -14.30 -2.20
N VAL A 67 9.17 -13.37 -3.08
CA VAL A 67 8.17 -12.47 -3.68
C VAL A 67 7.18 -13.26 -4.54
N VAL A 68 7.65 -14.23 -5.33
CA VAL A 68 6.78 -15.13 -6.12
C VAL A 68 5.82 -15.89 -5.20
N GLU A 69 6.31 -16.46 -4.10
CA GLU A 69 5.47 -17.22 -3.17
C GLU A 69 4.42 -16.32 -2.48
N MET A 70 4.78 -15.09 -2.11
CA MET A 70 3.85 -14.11 -1.55
C MET A 70 2.72 -13.77 -2.53
N ILE A 71 3.07 -13.46 -3.78
CA ILE A 71 2.08 -13.12 -4.83
C ILE A 71 1.19 -14.32 -5.14
N ARG A 72 1.75 -15.54 -5.25
CA ARG A 72 0.96 -16.76 -5.42
C ARG A 72 0.05 -17.04 -4.22
N GLY A 73 0.52 -16.72 -3.00
CA GLY A 73 -0.30 -16.78 -1.80
C GLY A 73 -1.50 -15.83 -1.86
N ALA A 74 -1.27 -14.59 -2.32
CA ALA A 74 -2.32 -13.62 -2.57
C ALA A 74 -3.30 -14.10 -3.65
N ASN A 75 -2.79 -14.64 -4.77
CA ASN A 75 -3.61 -15.22 -5.83
C ASN A 75 -4.54 -16.31 -5.30
N ARG A 76 -4.02 -17.27 -4.53
CA ARG A 76 -4.83 -18.35 -3.94
C ARG A 76 -5.99 -17.81 -3.10
N ARG A 77 -5.78 -16.74 -2.32
CA ARG A 77 -6.84 -16.14 -1.49
C ARG A 77 -7.90 -15.43 -2.32
N VAL A 78 -7.49 -14.63 -3.31
CA VAL A 78 -8.42 -13.94 -4.20
C VAL A 78 -9.21 -14.94 -5.01
N HIS A 79 -8.56 -15.93 -5.63
CA HIS A 79 -9.21 -16.98 -6.41
C HIS A 79 -10.20 -17.79 -5.57
N HIS A 80 -9.80 -18.22 -4.36
CA HIS A 80 -10.72 -18.96 -3.46
C HIS A 80 -11.97 -18.14 -3.14
N ARG A 81 -11.82 -16.84 -2.85
CA ARG A 81 -12.96 -15.95 -2.59
C ARG A 81 -13.85 -15.80 -3.82
N ALA A 82 -13.29 -15.64 -5.01
CA ALA A 82 -14.03 -15.55 -6.26
C ALA A 82 -14.86 -16.82 -6.57
N GLN A 83 -14.36 -18.00 -6.15
CA GLN A 83 -15.05 -19.29 -6.35
C GLN A 83 -16.11 -19.58 -5.29
N THR A 84 -15.95 -19.09 -4.07
CA THR A 84 -16.83 -19.43 -2.94
C THR A 84 -17.93 -18.41 -2.68
N ASP A 85 -17.80 -17.21 -3.22
CA ASP A 85 -18.77 -16.13 -3.04
C ASP A 85 -19.27 -15.62 -4.39
N ALA A 86 -20.56 -15.88 -4.67
CA ALA A 86 -21.18 -15.46 -5.93
C ALA A 86 -21.14 -13.94 -6.15
N SER A 87 -21.10 -13.14 -5.07
CA SER A 87 -20.98 -11.66 -5.16
C SER A 87 -19.59 -11.20 -5.58
N ALA A 88 -18.58 -12.05 -5.41
CA ALA A 88 -17.18 -11.83 -5.78
C ALA A 88 -16.77 -12.57 -7.06
N SER A 89 -17.73 -13.20 -7.74
CA SER A 89 -17.46 -13.97 -8.95
C SER A 89 -16.84 -13.08 -10.04
N GLY A 90 -15.71 -13.53 -10.62
CA GLY A 90 -15.00 -12.80 -11.66
C GLY A 90 -14.19 -11.61 -11.15
N MET A 91 -14.00 -11.46 -9.83
CA MET A 91 -13.06 -10.47 -9.30
C MET A 91 -11.61 -10.85 -9.60
N GLY A 92 -10.81 -9.85 -9.80
CA GLY A 92 -9.36 -9.98 -9.97
C GLY A 92 -8.65 -8.70 -9.56
N THR A 93 -7.34 -8.73 -9.57
CA THR A 93 -6.52 -7.55 -9.31
C THR A 93 -5.14 -7.69 -9.95
N THR A 94 -4.54 -6.58 -10.32
CA THR A 94 -3.09 -6.53 -10.58
C THR A 94 -2.32 -6.68 -9.28
N MET A 95 -1.01 -6.88 -9.37
CA MET A 95 -0.12 -6.84 -8.22
C MET A 95 1.29 -6.46 -8.66
N THR A 96 1.77 -5.31 -8.21
CA THR A 96 3.16 -4.89 -8.38
C THR A 96 3.75 -4.64 -7.00
N VAL A 97 4.81 -5.37 -6.69
CA VAL A 97 5.45 -5.40 -5.35
C VAL A 97 6.91 -5.00 -5.48
N ALA A 98 7.42 -4.25 -4.51
CA ALA A 98 8.84 -4.00 -4.33
C ALA A 98 9.23 -4.30 -2.88
N ILE A 99 10.31 -5.07 -2.68
CA ILE A 99 10.90 -5.34 -1.36
C ILE A 99 12.34 -4.86 -1.35
N VAL A 100 12.66 -3.96 -0.45
CA VAL A 100 14.02 -3.45 -0.26
C VAL A 100 14.80 -4.40 0.65
N SER A 101 15.88 -4.97 0.12
CA SER A 101 16.75 -5.87 0.89
C SER A 101 17.95 -5.13 1.47
N SER A 102 18.54 -5.72 2.52
CA SER A 102 19.82 -5.24 3.09
C SER A 102 21.04 -5.45 2.18
N ALA A 103 20.87 -6.15 1.05
CA ALA A 103 21.94 -6.46 0.09
C ALA A 103 21.99 -5.45 -1.08
N ASP A 104 21.57 -4.21 -0.84
CA ASP A 104 21.53 -3.11 -1.83
C ASP A 104 20.75 -3.46 -3.10
N THR A 105 19.70 -4.24 -2.93
CA THR A 105 18.80 -4.64 -4.01
C THR A 105 17.35 -4.35 -3.68
N VAL A 106 16.58 -4.06 -4.72
CA VAL A 106 15.11 -4.02 -4.68
C VAL A 106 14.60 -5.19 -5.51
N THR A 107 13.91 -6.11 -4.86
CA THR A 107 13.26 -7.22 -5.55
C THR A 107 11.86 -6.80 -5.97
N ILE A 108 11.57 -6.94 -7.25
CA ILE A 108 10.27 -6.63 -7.85
C ILE A 108 9.53 -7.93 -8.15
N GLY A 109 8.24 -7.96 -7.83
CA GLY A 109 7.30 -8.98 -8.27
C GLY A 109 6.13 -8.34 -8.99
N HIS A 110 5.69 -8.92 -10.12
CA HIS A 110 4.74 -8.23 -10.97
C HIS A 110 3.74 -9.17 -11.65
N VAL A 111 2.46 -8.77 -11.63
CA VAL A 111 1.35 -9.36 -12.37
C VAL A 111 0.36 -8.24 -12.75
N GLY A 112 0.10 -8.04 -14.04
CA GLY A 112 -0.88 -7.05 -14.53
C GLY A 112 -0.25 -5.92 -15.34
N ASP A 113 -0.82 -4.74 -15.28
CA ASP A 113 -0.39 -3.52 -16.00
C ASP A 113 -0.18 -2.31 -15.08
N SER A 114 -0.26 -2.52 -13.76
CA SER A 114 0.32 -1.57 -12.79
C SER A 114 1.84 -1.62 -12.92
N ARG A 115 2.52 -0.48 -12.80
CA ARG A 115 3.94 -0.39 -13.18
C ARG A 115 4.86 -0.06 -12.00
N ALA A 116 6.10 -0.50 -12.09
CA ALA A 116 7.22 -0.05 -11.27
C ALA A 116 8.23 0.71 -12.12
N TYR A 117 8.71 1.83 -11.58
CA TYR A 117 9.72 2.69 -12.19
C TYR A 117 10.85 2.96 -11.21
N ARG A 118 12.03 3.24 -11.76
CA ARG A 118 13.18 3.80 -11.05
C ARG A 118 13.57 5.14 -11.65
N LEU A 119 13.66 6.18 -10.82
CA LEU A 119 14.27 7.45 -11.20
C LEU A 119 15.69 7.50 -10.65
N ARG A 120 16.68 7.55 -11.54
CA ARG A 120 18.12 7.67 -11.24
C ARG A 120 18.72 8.77 -12.09
N ASN A 121 19.41 9.72 -11.46
CA ASN A 121 20.07 10.84 -12.16
C ASN A 121 19.14 11.65 -13.09
N GLY A 122 17.85 11.71 -12.79
CA GLY A 122 16.84 12.41 -13.60
C GLY A 122 16.25 11.58 -14.74
N GLU A 123 16.72 10.36 -14.95
CA GLU A 123 16.18 9.43 -15.96
C GLU A 123 15.18 8.47 -15.29
N LEU A 124 13.98 8.37 -15.86
CA LEU A 124 12.94 7.44 -15.42
C LEU A 124 12.98 6.20 -16.29
N GLU A 125 13.21 5.07 -15.65
CA GLU A 125 13.22 3.74 -16.26
C GLU A 125 12.00 2.94 -15.79
N GLN A 126 11.23 2.39 -16.73
CA GLN A 126 10.20 1.41 -16.41
C GLN A 126 10.87 0.06 -16.16
N LEU A 127 10.60 -0.54 -15.02
CA LEU A 127 11.20 -1.82 -14.62
C LEU A 127 10.33 -3.03 -14.97
N THR A 128 9.01 -2.85 -15.06
CA THR A 128 8.03 -3.91 -15.32
C THR A 128 7.50 -3.85 -16.74
N ASP A 129 7.23 -5.02 -17.33
CA ASP A 129 6.53 -5.15 -18.60
C ASP A 129 5.04 -5.41 -18.39
N ASP A 130 4.17 -4.63 -19.01
CA ASP A 130 2.73 -4.79 -18.86
C ASP A 130 2.25 -6.17 -19.35
N HIS A 131 1.41 -6.83 -18.57
CA HIS A 131 0.65 -8.01 -18.98
C HIS A 131 -0.68 -7.58 -19.62
N SER A 132 -0.59 -6.90 -20.74
CA SER A 132 -1.74 -6.45 -21.52
C SER A 132 -1.67 -6.97 -22.95
N LEU A 133 -2.84 -7.07 -23.61
CA LEU A 133 -2.93 -7.53 -24.99
C LEU A 133 -2.06 -6.68 -25.92
N VAL A 134 -2.11 -5.36 -25.75
CA VAL A 134 -1.33 -4.45 -26.63
C VAL A 134 0.16 -4.58 -26.41
N ALA A 135 0.61 -4.78 -25.16
CA ALA A 135 2.03 -5.01 -24.88
C ALA A 135 2.53 -6.33 -25.51
N GLU A 136 1.70 -7.37 -25.51
CA GLU A 136 2.03 -8.62 -26.21
C GLU A 136 2.12 -8.43 -27.73
N LEU A 137 1.20 -7.67 -28.35
CA LEU A 137 1.23 -7.38 -29.77
C LEU A 137 2.45 -6.54 -30.17
N VAL A 138 2.87 -5.59 -29.31
CA VAL A 138 4.11 -4.83 -29.51
C VAL A 138 5.34 -5.75 -29.44
N ARG A 139 5.43 -6.63 -28.45
CA ARG A 139 6.53 -7.59 -28.33
C ARG A 139 6.64 -8.53 -29.54
N ARG A 140 5.51 -8.90 -30.13
CA ARG A 140 5.47 -9.73 -31.37
C ARG A 140 5.76 -8.93 -32.65
N GLY A 141 5.88 -7.60 -32.55
CA GLY A 141 6.06 -6.72 -33.69
C GLY A 141 4.81 -6.53 -34.55
N GLU A 142 3.63 -6.86 -34.01
CA GLU A 142 2.32 -6.73 -34.68
C GLU A 142 1.74 -5.33 -34.51
N LEU A 143 2.17 -4.59 -33.48
CA LEU A 143 1.86 -3.18 -33.25
C LEU A 143 3.14 -2.40 -32.96
N SER A 144 3.20 -1.16 -33.40
CA SER A 144 4.17 -0.20 -32.89
C SER A 144 3.74 0.32 -31.48
N PRO A 145 4.67 0.82 -30.65
CA PRO A 145 4.32 1.44 -29.37
C PRO A 145 3.28 2.57 -29.51
N ALA A 146 3.38 3.41 -30.53
CA ALA A 146 2.45 4.50 -30.77
C ALA A 146 1.02 4.01 -31.16
N GLU A 147 0.92 2.89 -31.87
CA GLU A 147 -0.39 2.28 -32.17
C GLU A 147 -1.01 1.63 -30.93
N ALA A 148 -0.19 1.08 -30.03
CA ALA A 148 -0.65 0.47 -28.78
C ALA A 148 -1.33 1.49 -27.85
N GLU A 149 -0.79 2.72 -27.76
CA GLU A 149 -1.33 3.79 -26.90
C GLU A 149 -2.79 4.18 -27.26
N VAL A 150 -3.13 4.11 -28.53
CA VAL A 150 -4.48 4.49 -29.04
C VAL A 150 -5.35 3.29 -29.37
N HIS A 151 -4.89 2.09 -29.10
CA HIS A 151 -5.60 0.86 -29.46
C HIS A 151 -6.89 0.71 -28.66
N PRO A 152 -8.03 0.29 -29.27
CA PRO A 152 -9.31 0.12 -28.58
C PRO A 152 -9.27 -0.89 -27.42
N GLN A 153 -8.34 -1.83 -27.45
CA GLN A 153 -8.17 -2.88 -26.43
C GLN A 153 -6.93 -2.65 -25.53
N ARG A 154 -6.46 -1.39 -25.39
CA ARG A 154 -5.28 -1.07 -24.58
C ARG A 154 -5.41 -1.46 -23.10
N SER A 155 -6.64 -1.48 -22.57
CA SER A 155 -6.93 -1.83 -21.18
C SER A 155 -7.29 -3.31 -20.98
N VAL A 156 -7.01 -4.18 -21.97
CA VAL A 156 -7.26 -5.61 -21.83
C VAL A 156 -6.04 -6.27 -21.18
N ILE A 157 -6.20 -6.65 -19.91
CA ILE A 157 -5.17 -7.34 -19.13
C ILE A 157 -5.18 -8.82 -19.51
N THR A 158 -4.00 -9.39 -19.72
CA THR A 158 -3.81 -10.81 -20.08
C THR A 158 -3.43 -11.68 -18.89
N ARG A 159 -3.03 -11.08 -17.77
CA ARG A 159 -2.63 -11.78 -16.54
C ARG A 159 -3.03 -10.96 -15.30
N ALA A 160 -3.76 -11.57 -14.37
CA ALA A 160 -4.22 -10.96 -13.12
C ALA A 160 -4.37 -11.99 -12.01
N LEU A 161 -4.33 -11.56 -10.76
CA LEU A 161 -4.64 -12.39 -9.60
C LEU A 161 -6.15 -12.67 -9.54
N GLY A 162 -6.49 -13.86 -9.11
CA GLY A 162 -7.87 -14.28 -8.83
C GLY A 162 -8.61 -14.87 -10.01
N THR A 163 -8.15 -14.66 -11.26
CA THR A 163 -8.76 -15.21 -12.47
C THR A 163 -8.55 -16.73 -12.61
N ASP A 164 -7.33 -17.17 -12.32
CA ASP A 164 -6.90 -18.55 -12.42
C ASP A 164 -6.35 -19.07 -11.09
N ALA A 165 -6.40 -20.40 -10.90
CA ALA A 165 -5.91 -21.05 -9.68
C ALA A 165 -4.40 -20.82 -9.48
N ASP A 166 -3.63 -20.81 -10.55
CA ASP A 166 -2.21 -20.49 -10.59
C ASP A 166 -1.97 -19.22 -11.40
N VAL A 167 -0.96 -18.46 -11.00
CA VAL A 167 -0.53 -17.26 -11.72
C VAL A 167 0.98 -17.32 -11.98
N ASP A 168 1.35 -16.94 -13.19
CA ASP A 168 2.74 -16.74 -13.57
C ASP A 168 3.17 -15.33 -13.14
N VAL A 169 4.18 -15.27 -12.28
CA VAL A 169 4.68 -14.05 -11.65
C VAL A 169 6.02 -13.68 -12.26
N ASP A 170 6.14 -12.48 -12.79
CA ASP A 170 7.43 -11.95 -13.17
C ASP A 170 8.14 -11.46 -11.91
N ALA A 171 9.34 -11.98 -11.65
CA ALA A 171 10.14 -11.58 -10.48
C ALA A 171 11.61 -11.41 -10.88
N PHE A 172 12.19 -10.30 -10.43
CA PHE A 172 13.58 -9.96 -10.68
C PHE A 172 14.09 -9.00 -9.61
N SER A 173 15.41 -8.91 -9.49
CA SER A 173 16.05 -7.99 -8.55
C SER A 173 16.86 -6.94 -9.32
N VAL A 174 16.76 -5.69 -8.89
CA VAL A 174 17.55 -4.58 -9.42
C VAL A 174 18.49 -4.03 -8.35
N GLU A 175 19.70 -3.65 -8.76
CA GLU A 175 20.64 -2.96 -7.90
C GLU A 175 20.12 -1.56 -7.58
N ALA A 176 20.11 -1.23 -6.30
CA ALA A 176 19.75 0.09 -5.79
C ALA A 176 21.01 0.90 -5.43
N VAL A 177 20.98 2.18 -5.72
CA VAL A 177 22.05 3.13 -5.42
C VAL A 177 21.47 4.28 -4.59
N ALA A 178 22.26 4.84 -3.67
CA ALA A 178 21.83 5.98 -2.86
C ALA A 178 21.31 7.12 -3.74
N GLY A 179 20.12 7.62 -3.43
CA GLY A 179 19.43 8.65 -4.20
C GLY A 179 18.49 8.13 -5.28
N ASP A 180 18.41 6.83 -5.51
CA ASP A 180 17.34 6.27 -6.35
C ASP A 180 15.97 6.53 -5.73
N VAL A 181 15.01 6.89 -6.57
CA VAL A 181 13.60 6.96 -6.20
C VAL A 181 12.83 5.92 -6.99
N PHE A 182 12.09 5.08 -6.29
CA PHE A 182 11.20 4.09 -6.90
C PHE A 182 9.76 4.59 -6.84
N LEU A 183 9.01 4.32 -7.91
CA LEU A 183 7.58 4.61 -8.02
C LEU A 183 6.86 3.32 -8.44
N LEU A 184 5.88 2.91 -7.65
CA LEU A 184 4.86 1.94 -8.08
C LEU A 184 3.56 2.70 -8.30
N CYS A 185 2.81 2.37 -9.36
CA CYS A 185 1.57 3.05 -9.65
C CYS A 185 0.57 2.14 -10.39
N SER A 186 -0.73 2.44 -10.23
CA SER A 186 -1.78 1.86 -11.06
C SER A 186 -1.82 2.49 -12.46
N ASP A 187 -2.55 1.88 -13.38
CA ASP A 187 -2.68 2.32 -14.77
C ASP A 187 -3.35 3.69 -14.90
N GLY A 188 -4.18 4.10 -13.92
CA GLY A 188 -4.78 5.43 -13.91
C GLY A 188 -3.79 6.59 -13.85
N LEU A 189 -2.54 6.35 -13.41
CA LEU A 189 -1.47 7.32 -13.56
C LEU A 189 -0.93 7.32 -14.98
N THR A 190 -0.55 6.16 -15.50
CA THR A 190 0.22 6.01 -16.75
C THR A 190 -0.65 6.14 -18.01
N THR A 191 -1.95 5.94 -17.89
CA THR A 191 -2.92 6.26 -18.94
C THR A 191 -3.06 7.78 -19.13
N MET A 192 -2.87 8.57 -18.07
CA MET A 192 -2.98 10.03 -18.11
C MET A 192 -1.65 10.73 -18.32
N LEU A 193 -0.53 10.18 -17.84
CA LEU A 193 0.78 10.82 -17.89
C LEU A 193 1.80 9.94 -18.61
N ASP A 194 2.49 10.53 -19.57
CA ASP A 194 3.66 9.94 -20.21
C ASP A 194 4.88 9.92 -19.26
N ALA A 195 5.85 9.06 -19.54
CA ALA A 195 7.04 8.88 -18.72
C ALA A 195 7.83 10.20 -18.52
N GLU A 196 7.88 11.07 -19.55
CA GLU A 196 8.58 12.37 -19.46
C GLU A 196 7.88 13.30 -18.45
N THR A 197 6.56 13.31 -18.40
CA THR A 197 5.79 14.11 -17.44
C THR A 197 5.97 13.55 -16.03
N ILE A 198 5.93 12.22 -15.85
CA ILE A 198 6.18 11.56 -14.54
C ILE A 198 7.59 11.93 -14.07
N ALA A 199 8.62 11.77 -14.88
CA ALA A 199 10.00 12.14 -14.54
C ALA A 199 10.13 13.62 -14.13
N ARG A 200 9.48 14.50 -14.85
CA ARG A 200 9.50 15.96 -14.58
C ARG A 200 8.81 16.30 -13.26
N VAL A 201 7.68 15.66 -12.96
CA VAL A 201 6.97 15.87 -11.67
C VAL A 201 7.79 15.34 -10.51
N LEU A 202 8.34 14.13 -10.62
CA LEU A 202 9.23 13.55 -9.62
C LEU A 202 10.47 14.43 -9.40
N GLY A 203 11.17 14.81 -10.47
CA GLY A 203 12.39 15.62 -10.39
C GLY A 203 12.22 16.97 -9.71
N ARG A 204 11.02 17.57 -9.78
CA ARG A 204 10.70 18.82 -9.08
C ARG A 204 10.42 18.65 -7.59
N ASN A 205 10.11 17.44 -7.15
CA ASN A 205 9.63 17.15 -5.79
C ASN A 205 10.52 16.13 -5.04
N LEU A 206 11.75 15.87 -5.50
CA LEU A 206 12.66 14.89 -4.87
C LEU A 206 12.93 15.16 -3.38
N GLY A 207 12.76 16.40 -2.92
CA GLY A 207 12.91 16.79 -1.51
C GLY A 207 11.74 16.37 -0.62
N ASP A 208 10.56 16.10 -1.19
CA ASP A 208 9.31 15.78 -0.48
C ASP A 208 8.49 14.77 -1.30
N LEU A 209 8.59 13.49 -0.92
CA LEU A 209 7.87 12.41 -1.62
C LEU A 209 6.35 12.50 -1.46
N ASP A 210 5.85 13.07 -0.35
CA ASP A 210 4.42 13.33 -0.18
C ASP A 210 3.92 14.40 -1.16
N ALA A 211 4.73 15.45 -1.37
CA ALA A 211 4.42 16.44 -2.40
C ALA A 211 4.49 15.83 -3.81
N ALA A 212 5.45 14.92 -4.07
CA ALA A 212 5.57 14.21 -5.34
C ALA A 212 4.33 13.35 -5.62
N ALA A 213 3.89 12.54 -4.65
CA ALA A 213 2.70 11.71 -4.78
C ALA A 213 1.44 12.56 -5.07
N ARG A 214 1.23 13.63 -4.29
CA ARG A 214 0.11 14.56 -4.54
C ARG A 214 0.18 15.23 -5.90
N ALA A 215 1.36 15.64 -6.35
CA ALA A 215 1.55 16.31 -7.64
C ALA A 215 1.29 15.38 -8.82
N LEU A 216 1.71 14.11 -8.74
CA LEU A 216 1.42 13.08 -9.74
C LEU A 216 -0.09 12.85 -9.88
N ILE A 217 -0.78 12.64 -8.76
CA ILE A 217 -2.24 12.43 -8.73
C ILE A 217 -2.97 13.67 -9.28
N ALA A 218 -2.57 14.87 -8.88
CA ALA A 218 -3.16 16.11 -9.37
C ALA A 218 -2.99 16.25 -10.88
N ALA A 219 -1.79 15.98 -11.41
CA ALA A 219 -1.49 16.06 -12.84
C ALA A 219 -2.32 15.04 -13.65
N ALA A 220 -2.49 13.81 -13.15
CA ALA A 220 -3.32 12.81 -13.81
C ALA A 220 -4.81 13.22 -13.80
N ASN A 221 -5.29 13.75 -12.67
CA ASN A 221 -6.64 14.29 -12.55
C ASN A 221 -6.90 15.49 -13.50
N GLU A 222 -5.92 16.37 -13.68
CA GLU A 222 -6.00 17.49 -14.62
C GLU A 222 -6.12 17.04 -16.06
N ARG A 223 -5.53 15.89 -16.41
CA ARG A 223 -5.61 15.29 -17.76
C ARG A 223 -6.84 14.39 -17.98
N GLY A 224 -7.72 14.30 -17.00
CA GLY A 224 -9.00 13.60 -17.17
C GLY A 224 -9.36 12.72 -16.00
N GLY A 225 -8.40 12.10 -15.31
CA GLY A 225 -8.63 11.22 -14.18
C GLY A 225 -9.63 10.10 -14.52
N GLU A 226 -9.36 9.36 -15.59
CA GLU A 226 -10.32 8.39 -16.14
C GLU A 226 -10.52 7.18 -15.25
N ASP A 227 -9.50 6.86 -14.44
CA ASP A 227 -9.50 5.73 -13.50
C ASP A 227 -9.07 6.13 -12.09
N ASN A 228 -9.02 5.15 -11.19
CA ASN A 228 -8.40 5.25 -9.87
C ASN A 228 -6.90 5.46 -10.05
N ILE A 229 -6.32 6.38 -9.28
CA ILE A 229 -4.92 6.79 -9.43
C ILE A 229 -4.21 6.51 -8.11
N THR A 230 -3.33 5.54 -8.10
CA THR A 230 -2.55 5.18 -6.91
C THR A 230 -1.06 5.27 -7.20
N THR A 231 -0.33 5.88 -6.28
CA THR A 231 1.13 6.03 -6.35
C THR A 231 1.76 5.65 -5.02
N VAL A 232 2.81 4.85 -5.05
CA VAL A 232 3.66 4.52 -3.90
C VAL A 232 5.09 4.86 -4.26
N LEU A 233 5.72 5.70 -3.45
CA LEU A 233 7.06 6.21 -3.66
C LEU A 233 7.96 5.82 -2.48
N PHE A 234 9.20 5.48 -2.76
CA PHE A 234 10.23 5.37 -1.75
C PHE A 234 11.59 5.70 -2.33
N ASP A 235 12.48 6.23 -1.50
CA ASP A 235 13.88 6.43 -1.86
C ASP A 235 14.80 5.60 -0.97
N VAL A 236 16.00 5.37 -1.48
CA VAL A 236 17.02 4.60 -0.77
C VAL A 236 18.24 5.46 -0.52
N ALA A 237 18.84 5.27 0.66
CA ALA A 237 20.08 5.95 1.06
C ALA A 237 21.05 4.94 1.69
N ASP A 238 22.32 5.36 1.76
CA ASP A 238 23.31 4.61 2.51
C ASP A 238 22.98 4.65 4.02
N VAL A 239 23.32 3.58 4.70
CA VAL A 239 23.09 3.49 6.16
C VAL A 239 23.83 4.59 6.90
N ASP A 240 25.06 4.90 6.47
CA ASP A 240 25.93 5.91 7.08
C ASP A 240 25.39 7.34 6.93
N ASP A 241 24.74 7.65 5.82
CA ASP A 241 24.17 8.99 5.56
C ASP A 241 22.96 9.28 6.46
N ILE A 242 22.19 8.26 6.81
CA ILE A 242 21.02 8.43 7.67
C ILE A 242 21.42 8.62 9.14
N GLU A 243 22.47 7.95 9.60
CA GLU A 243 22.98 8.14 10.96
C GLU A 243 23.54 9.56 11.18
N GLN A 244 24.22 10.15 10.18
CA GLN A 244 24.69 11.53 10.24
C GLN A 244 23.54 12.56 10.30
N THR A 245 22.41 12.27 9.68
CA THR A 245 21.23 13.17 9.73
C THR A 245 20.51 13.11 11.10
N LEU A 246 20.71 12.03 11.86
CA LEU A 246 20.18 11.85 13.22
C LEU A 246 21.14 12.32 14.33
N GLU A 247 22.35 12.76 13.99
CA GLU A 247 23.18 13.46 14.97
C GLU A 247 22.49 14.77 15.35
N ILE A 248 21.66 14.69 16.38
CA ILE A 248 21.26 15.86 17.16
C ILE A 248 22.57 16.55 17.54
N PRO A 249 22.79 17.83 17.16
CA PRO A 249 24.01 18.52 17.61
C PRO A 249 24.04 18.35 19.13
N ALA A 250 25.10 17.69 19.60
CA ALA A 250 25.29 17.52 21.03
C ALA A 250 25.16 18.92 21.62
N LEU A 251 24.08 19.18 22.35
CA LEU A 251 23.98 20.39 23.15
C LEU A 251 25.30 20.42 23.90
N ALA A 252 26.12 21.43 23.59
CA ALA A 252 27.36 21.67 24.34
C ALA A 252 26.93 21.81 25.79
N VAL A 253 27.06 20.72 26.53
CA VAL A 253 26.95 20.75 27.98
C VAL A 253 28.16 21.55 28.38
N ALA A 254 27.95 22.84 28.60
CA ALA A 254 28.95 23.72 29.17
C ALA A 254 29.46 23.02 30.44
N GLY A 255 30.79 22.82 30.47
CA GLY A 255 31.47 21.97 31.44
C GLY A 255 30.91 22.10 32.85
N PHE A 256 30.44 21.00 33.37
CA PHE A 256 30.30 20.82 34.81
C PHE A 256 31.69 20.40 35.32
N ASP A 257 32.32 21.26 36.11
CA ASP A 257 33.50 20.89 36.84
C ASP A 257 33.14 19.74 37.81
N GLU A 258 33.97 18.70 37.84
CA GLU A 258 33.75 17.45 38.61
C GLU A 258 33.80 17.64 40.16
N GLU A 259 33.77 18.87 40.69
CA GLU A 259 33.83 19.11 42.12
C GLU A 259 32.51 19.44 42.84
N ASP A 260 31.37 19.54 42.14
CA ASP A 260 30.05 19.73 42.80
C ASP A 260 29.33 18.41 43.06
N THR A 261 29.75 17.76 44.14
CA THR A 261 28.92 16.67 44.74
C THR A 261 27.64 17.27 45.32
N LEU A 262 26.52 17.02 44.64
CA LEU A 262 25.19 17.35 45.17
C LEU A 262 24.98 16.71 46.55
N HIS A 263 24.83 17.52 47.56
CA HIS A 263 24.42 17.06 48.88
C HIS A 263 22.91 16.70 48.83
N PRO A 264 22.47 15.65 49.60
CA PRO A 264 21.09 15.21 49.63
C PRO A 264 20.04 16.24 50.05
N GLU A 265 20.48 17.42 50.48
CA GLU A 265 19.64 18.51 50.99
C GLU A 265 19.32 19.59 49.94
N ASP A 266 19.97 19.54 48.76
CA ASP A 266 19.71 20.49 47.70
C ASP A 266 18.52 20.06 46.84
N GLY A 267 17.35 20.31 47.36
CA GLY A 267 16.10 20.09 46.62
C GLY A 267 16.03 21.04 45.42
N VAL A 268 16.18 20.48 44.21
CA VAL A 268 15.95 21.19 42.94
C VAL A 268 14.52 21.69 42.89
N ARG A 269 14.27 22.94 43.20
CA ARG A 269 12.98 23.61 42.94
C ARG A 269 12.92 24.01 41.48
N LEU A 270 12.20 23.21 40.69
CA LEU A 270 11.84 23.57 39.32
C LEU A 270 10.97 24.85 39.34
N PRO A 271 11.21 25.82 38.46
CA PRO A 271 10.37 27.00 38.30
C PRO A 271 8.92 26.56 37.96
N PRO A 272 7.92 27.26 38.51
CA PRO A 272 6.50 26.89 38.27
C PRO A 272 6.09 26.87 36.80
N GLU A 273 6.80 27.59 35.95
CA GLU A 273 6.57 27.65 34.49
C GLU A 273 6.95 26.35 33.76
N LEU A 274 7.92 25.59 34.29
CA LEU A 274 8.29 24.28 33.72
C LEU A 274 7.36 23.15 34.19
N LEU A 275 6.75 23.26 35.36
CA LEU A 275 5.74 22.32 35.83
C LEU A 275 4.43 22.40 34.99
N ALA A 276 4.09 23.58 34.47
CA ALA A 276 2.91 23.77 33.64
C ALA A 276 3.04 23.09 32.25
N ALA A 277 4.25 22.88 31.77
CA ALA A 277 4.49 22.24 30.47
C ALA A 277 4.37 20.71 30.50
N PHE A 278 4.42 20.10 31.68
CA PHE A 278 4.30 18.65 31.88
C PHE A 278 2.89 18.17 32.24
N VAL A 279 1.96 19.08 32.50
CA VAL A 279 0.54 18.76 32.69
C VAL A 279 -0.16 18.89 31.34
N ALA A 280 -0.14 17.84 30.54
CA ALA A 280 -1.00 17.75 29.38
C ALA A 280 -2.45 17.76 29.86
N PRO A 281 -3.32 18.64 29.36
CA PRO A 281 -4.76 18.58 29.66
C PRO A 281 -5.33 17.37 28.92
N GLY A 282 -5.67 16.29 29.65
CA GLY A 282 -6.41 15.19 29.06
C GLY A 282 -6.00 13.78 29.39
N SER A 283 -5.46 13.50 30.56
CA SER A 283 -5.54 12.14 31.13
C SER A 283 -6.62 12.10 32.21
N GLU A 284 -7.87 12.11 31.78
CA GLU A 284 -8.93 11.53 32.61
C GLU A 284 -8.56 10.05 32.79
N THR A 285 -8.17 9.69 33.97
CA THR A 285 -8.13 8.30 34.42
C THR A 285 -9.53 7.74 34.22
N ALA A 286 -9.73 7.00 33.13
CA ALA A 286 -10.92 6.22 32.93
C ALA A 286 -10.96 5.17 34.04
N VAL A 287 -11.67 5.51 35.10
CA VAL A 287 -12.17 4.53 36.07
C VAL A 287 -13.07 3.62 35.25
N LEU A 288 -12.59 2.40 34.98
CA LEU A 288 -13.38 1.33 34.39
C LEU A 288 -14.53 1.03 35.33
N SER A 289 -15.67 1.67 35.14
CA SER A 289 -16.93 1.23 35.71
C SER A 289 -17.29 -0.13 35.09
N PRO A 290 -17.69 -1.12 35.88
CA PRO A 290 -18.10 -2.40 35.34
C PRO A 290 -19.33 -2.20 34.46
N ARG A 291 -19.20 -2.46 33.14
CA ARG A 291 -20.33 -2.50 32.21
C ARG A 291 -21.31 -3.57 32.70
N PRO A 292 -22.59 -3.29 32.88
CA PRO A 292 -23.56 -4.26 33.39
C PRO A 292 -23.77 -5.34 32.31
N MET A 293 -23.47 -6.60 32.69
CA MET A 293 -23.79 -7.81 31.90
C MET A 293 -25.28 -7.97 31.56
N ALA A 294 -26.14 -7.11 32.11
CA ALA A 294 -27.57 -7.08 31.88
C ALA A 294 -27.99 -6.81 30.40
N ARG A 295 -27.19 -6.07 29.60
CA ARG A 295 -27.54 -5.81 28.20
C ARG A 295 -27.31 -7.00 27.28
N MET A 296 -26.31 -7.83 27.54
CA MET A 296 -26.07 -9.06 26.76
C MET A 296 -27.12 -10.14 27.05
N ALA A 297 -27.59 -10.25 28.30
CA ALA A 297 -28.65 -11.18 28.65
C ALA A 297 -29.99 -10.84 28.01
N LEU A 298 -30.33 -9.55 27.86
CA LEU A 298 -31.57 -9.10 27.25
C LEU A 298 -31.60 -9.40 25.72
N SER A 299 -30.47 -9.22 25.04
CA SER A 299 -30.35 -9.53 23.60
C SER A 299 -30.45 -11.03 23.31
N ALA A 300 -29.84 -11.87 24.15
CA ALA A 300 -29.93 -13.33 24.02
C ALA A 300 -31.36 -13.83 24.27
N LEU A 301 -32.07 -13.25 25.22
CA LEU A 301 -33.47 -13.59 25.50
C LEU A 301 -34.41 -13.20 24.35
N LEU A 302 -34.17 -12.06 23.71
CA LEU A 302 -34.97 -11.57 22.56
C LEU A 302 -34.81 -12.50 21.35
N ILE A 303 -33.57 -12.92 21.07
CA ILE A 303 -33.26 -13.86 19.97
C ILE A 303 -33.90 -15.23 20.21
N ALA A 304 -33.87 -15.74 21.44
CA ALA A 304 -34.51 -17.01 21.80
C ALA A 304 -36.03 -16.98 21.66
N LEU A 305 -36.68 -15.85 22.03
CA LEU A 305 -38.12 -15.65 21.86
C LEU A 305 -38.53 -15.55 20.38
N LEU A 306 -37.72 -14.87 19.55
CA LEU A 306 -37.98 -14.77 18.11
C LEU A 306 -37.85 -16.15 17.43
N ALA A 307 -36.84 -16.93 17.77
CA ALA A 307 -36.63 -18.28 17.25
C ALA A 307 -37.82 -19.22 17.66
N GLY A 308 -38.26 -19.13 18.89
CA GLY A 308 -39.45 -19.89 19.38
C GLY A 308 -40.73 -19.51 18.64
N LEU A 309 -40.96 -18.24 18.34
CA LEU A 309 -42.10 -17.75 17.59
C LEU A 309 -42.09 -18.27 16.13
N ILE A 310 -40.93 -18.29 15.50
CA ILE A 310 -40.78 -18.83 14.12
C ILE A 310 -41.10 -20.33 14.09
N VAL A 311 -40.64 -21.13 15.04
CA VAL A 311 -40.91 -22.56 15.12
C VAL A 311 -42.42 -22.82 15.29
N VAL A 312 -43.12 -22.05 16.12
CA VAL A 312 -44.58 -22.16 16.31
C VAL A 312 -45.35 -21.77 15.05
N LEU A 313 -44.90 -20.72 14.34
CA LEU A 313 -45.55 -20.33 13.07
C LEU A 313 -45.38 -21.38 11.95
N VAL A 314 -44.17 -21.97 11.84
CA VAL A 314 -43.89 -23.04 10.89
C VAL A 314 -44.70 -24.30 11.24
N ALA A 315 -44.78 -24.70 12.51
CA ALA A 315 -45.58 -25.84 12.95
C ALA A 315 -47.09 -25.67 12.66
N ARG A 316 -47.61 -24.42 12.82
CA ARG A 316 -49.02 -24.12 12.47
C ARG A 316 -49.28 -24.02 10.96
N GLY A 317 -48.27 -23.66 10.15
CA GLY A 317 -48.35 -23.62 8.70
C GLY A 317 -48.34 -25.02 8.04
N LEU A 318 -47.72 -26.01 8.70
CA LEU A 318 -47.67 -27.41 8.25
C LEU A 318 -48.89 -28.26 8.68
N ALA A 319 -49.77 -27.69 9.50
CA ALA A 319 -50.98 -28.38 10.02
C ALA A 319 -52.30 -27.93 9.33
N ARG A 320 -52.20 -27.33 8.14
CA ARG A 320 -53.34 -27.00 7.28
C ARG A 320 -53.25 -27.68 5.92
#